data_5b384f89a03e8d40228095ba507307f9
#
_entry.id   5b384f89a03e8d40228095ba507307f9
#
_cell.length_a   1.000
_cell.length_b   1.000
_cell.length_c   1.000
_cell.angle_alpha   90.00
_cell.angle_beta   90.00
_cell.angle_gamma   90.00
#
_symmetry.space_group_name_H-M   'P 1'
#
loop_
_entity.id
_entity.type
_entity.pdbx_description
1 polymer ?
#
loop_
_entity_poly.entity_id
_entity_poly.type
_entity_poly.pdbx_seq_one_letter_code
_entity_poly.pdbx_strand_id
1 'polypeptide(L)'
;MSKTMISRSLLSSIKNFPSFSFHPITTQIPTLEPLSSSSPFSTHQPTAPTSPPLFKLTHKDWLSPNEILKIFDNLKEPTSVISVLNQYSARKDYKPTEPLFTLVINKLADAQDFDCIENIMEKLKHEKPCRLSDDFFQNVIKKYGHCGGRIKRAIETLFSMPDYGTWPSVKTFNIILSLLVANKLFDVVHEIYGKGPKLGIEIEACTLNILIKGLCENGKLESAFQVLDEFPKQGCKPNVRTFSTLMHGLCEKGKVDEAFELMGRMETEGIEADAVSFNILISGLRKQGRVEEGVKLLEKMKRKGCYPNAGSYQEVLYGLLDAERFMEAKELMGRMILERVSPSFDSYKKLIHGFCKEKLVREVDWALKQMVQQGFVPKMGMWTQMVKCVFHGSNTRDSLLLPAIVNS
;
A
#
# COMPACT_ATOMS: atom_id res chain seq x y z
N MET A 1 15.46 -3.54 -16.85
CA MET A 1 15.48 -5.02 -16.63
C MET A 1 14.06 -5.53 -16.59
N SER A 2 13.72 -6.61 -17.29
CA SER A 2 12.35 -7.16 -17.27
C SER A 2 12.05 -7.76 -15.88
N LYS A 3 10.77 -7.72 -15.44
CA LYS A 3 10.33 -8.30 -14.14
C LYS A 3 10.72 -9.78 -13.99
N THR A 4 10.78 -10.52 -15.08
CA THR A 4 11.21 -11.93 -15.14
C THR A 4 12.70 -12.11 -14.81
N MET A 5 13.57 -11.18 -15.20
CA MET A 5 15.00 -11.23 -14.84
C MET A 5 15.22 -10.92 -13.36
N ILE A 6 14.47 -9.94 -12.82
CA ILE A 6 14.52 -9.62 -11.38
C ILE A 6 14.05 -10.82 -10.55
N SER A 7 12.95 -11.46 -10.93
CA SER A 7 12.42 -12.64 -10.25
C SER A 7 13.45 -13.79 -10.23
N ARG A 8 14.08 -14.11 -11.37
CA ARG A 8 15.10 -15.18 -11.45
C ARG A 8 16.34 -14.88 -10.60
N SER A 9 16.81 -13.64 -10.60
CA SER A 9 17.93 -13.20 -9.76
C SER A 9 17.61 -13.31 -8.26
N LEU A 10 16.40 -12.92 -7.86
CA LEU A 10 15.93 -13.04 -6.47
C LEU A 10 15.80 -14.50 -6.04
N LEU A 11 15.24 -15.37 -6.88
CA LEU A 11 15.09 -16.79 -6.59
C LEU A 11 16.45 -17.48 -6.41
N SER A 12 17.45 -17.14 -7.22
CA SER A 12 18.81 -17.71 -7.06
C SER A 12 19.47 -17.26 -5.75
N SER A 13 19.29 -16.00 -5.37
CA SER A 13 19.83 -15.47 -4.10
C SER A 13 19.17 -16.14 -2.89
N ILE A 14 17.85 -16.33 -2.92
CA ILE A 14 17.08 -16.93 -1.82
C ILE A 14 17.47 -18.40 -1.61
N LYS A 15 17.74 -19.17 -2.68
CA LYS A 15 18.15 -20.58 -2.58
C LYS A 15 19.48 -20.78 -1.84
N ASN A 16 20.35 -19.78 -1.89
CA ASN A 16 21.68 -19.81 -1.29
C ASN A 16 21.71 -19.39 0.19
N PHE A 17 20.60 -18.98 0.78
CA PHE A 17 20.56 -18.71 2.23
C PHE A 17 20.67 -19.99 3.03
N PRO A 18 21.59 -20.05 4.03
CA PRO A 18 21.80 -21.23 4.86
C PRO A 18 20.53 -21.61 5.62
N SER A 19 20.29 -22.91 5.75
CA SER A 19 19.25 -23.45 6.62
C SER A 19 19.74 -23.36 8.07
N PHE A 20 19.17 -22.46 8.85
CA PHE A 20 19.46 -22.38 10.29
C PHE A 20 18.81 -23.56 11.00
N SER A 21 19.63 -24.42 11.63
CA SER A 21 19.16 -25.45 12.55
C SER A 21 19.14 -24.87 13.96
N PHE A 22 18.03 -25.00 14.66
CA PHE A 22 17.93 -24.68 16.07
C PHE A 22 18.83 -25.62 16.88
N HIS A 23 19.92 -25.11 17.43
CA HIS A 23 20.66 -25.73 18.52
C HIS A 23 20.73 -24.73 19.68
N PRO A 24 20.43 -25.14 20.93
CA PRO A 24 20.58 -24.26 22.08
C PRO A 24 22.08 -23.99 22.30
N ILE A 25 22.41 -22.70 22.33
CA ILE A 25 23.81 -22.25 22.54
C ILE A 25 24.16 -22.42 24.00
N THR A 26 25.02 -23.39 24.27
CA THR A 26 25.78 -23.47 25.54
C THR A 26 27.02 -22.60 25.36
N THR A 27 27.14 -21.60 26.22
CA THR A 27 28.24 -20.63 26.26
C THR A 27 29.56 -21.30 26.57
N GLN A 28 30.55 -21.19 25.67
CA GLN A 28 31.97 -21.26 26.03
C GLN A 28 32.71 -20.09 25.41
N ILE A 29 33.40 -19.36 26.30
CA ILE A 29 34.25 -18.20 26.00
C ILE A 29 35.63 -18.70 25.64
N PRO A 30 36.24 -18.25 24.55
CA PRO A 30 37.71 -18.32 24.40
C PRO A 30 38.33 -16.94 24.55
N THR A 31 39.41 -16.95 25.31
CA THR A 31 40.35 -15.88 25.64
C THR A 31 41.07 -15.30 24.42
N LEU A 32 41.30 -14.00 24.47
CA LEU A 32 42.08 -13.20 23.51
C LEU A 32 43.57 -13.26 23.83
N GLU A 33 44.40 -13.32 22.80
CA GLU A 33 45.78 -12.80 22.81
C GLU A 33 46.02 -11.82 21.65
N PRO A 34 46.92 -10.85 21.82
CA PRO A 34 47.05 -9.71 20.92
C PRO A 34 48.20 -9.88 19.90
N LEU A 35 48.07 -9.35 18.70
CA LEU A 35 49.19 -9.16 17.78
C LEU A 35 49.34 -7.75 17.28
N SER A 36 50.56 -7.34 17.33
CA SER A 36 51.17 -6.03 17.14
C SER A 36 51.42 -5.61 15.69
N SER A 37 51.33 -4.32 15.47
CA SER A 37 52.14 -3.37 14.67
C SER A 37 52.69 -3.73 13.29
N SER A 38 52.45 -2.89 12.29
CA SER A 38 53.51 -2.01 11.66
C SER A 38 52.94 -1.31 10.40
N SER A 39 53.18 -0.02 10.32
CA SER A 39 53.10 0.84 9.12
C SER A 39 54.44 0.78 8.34
N PRO A 40 54.59 1.28 7.09
CA PRO A 40 54.66 2.72 6.84
C PRO A 40 54.20 3.25 5.46
N PHE A 41 53.89 4.56 5.45
CA PHE A 41 54.02 5.62 4.43
C PHE A 41 54.05 5.32 2.92
N SER A 42 53.22 6.07 2.16
CA SER A 42 53.71 6.91 1.09
C SER A 42 52.67 7.99 0.67
N THR A 43 53.18 9.17 0.47
CA THR A 43 52.56 10.46 0.09
C THR A 43 52.22 10.49 -1.40
N HIS A 44 50.99 10.99 -1.74
CA HIS A 44 50.77 11.89 -2.90
C HIS A 44 49.47 12.67 -2.68
N GLN A 45 49.58 14.02 -2.66
CA GLN A 45 48.46 14.95 -2.77
C GLN A 45 48.00 15.06 -4.21
N PRO A 46 46.70 15.28 -4.42
CA PRO A 46 46.25 16.34 -5.27
C PRO A 46 45.13 17.21 -4.60
N THR A 47 45.22 18.45 -4.87
CA THR A 47 44.40 19.65 -4.68
C THR A 47 42.91 19.42 -4.43
N ALA A 48 42.41 20.08 -3.37
CA ALA A 48 41.06 20.08 -2.85
C ALA A 48 40.02 20.77 -3.77
N PRO A 49 38.79 20.23 -3.83
CA PRO A 49 37.61 21.07 -3.98
C PRO A 49 37.09 21.50 -2.60
N THR A 50 36.71 22.76 -2.50
CA THR A 50 36.16 23.41 -1.33
C THR A 50 35.00 22.59 -0.74
N SER A 51 35.27 21.97 0.42
CA SER A 51 34.28 21.25 1.22
C SER A 51 33.33 22.22 1.92
N PRO A 52 32.01 21.91 1.98
CA PRO A 52 31.05 22.67 2.77
C PRO A 52 31.45 22.63 4.27
N PRO A 53 31.03 23.62 5.10
CA PRO A 53 31.47 23.73 6.46
C PRO A 53 31.17 22.45 7.26
N LEU A 54 32.24 21.81 7.73
CA LEU A 54 32.13 20.60 8.56
C LEU A 54 31.39 20.98 9.86
N PHE A 55 30.22 20.39 10.06
CA PHE A 55 29.51 20.50 11.33
C PHE A 55 30.36 19.80 12.40
N LYS A 56 30.98 20.59 13.31
CA LYS A 56 31.75 20.02 14.40
C LYS A 56 30.82 19.74 15.58
N LEU A 57 30.84 18.53 16.10
CA LEU A 57 30.21 18.17 17.38
C LEU A 57 30.81 19.11 18.47
N THR A 58 29.93 19.70 19.27
CA THR A 58 30.30 20.68 20.31
C THR A 58 31.39 20.15 21.24
N HIS A 59 32.25 21.04 21.77
CA HIS A 59 33.36 20.73 22.69
C HIS A 59 32.92 20.20 24.08
N LYS A 60 31.68 19.66 24.21
CA LYS A 60 31.25 18.99 25.44
C LYS A 60 31.97 17.66 25.58
N ASP A 61 32.57 17.41 26.75
CA ASP A 61 33.27 16.15 27.05
C ASP A 61 32.34 14.95 27.09
N TRP A 62 31.03 15.18 27.29
CA TRP A 62 30.00 14.13 27.32
C TRP A 62 28.67 14.62 26.72
N LEU A 63 28.03 13.79 25.90
CA LEU A 63 26.75 14.05 25.27
C LEU A 63 25.72 12.99 25.71
N SER A 64 24.58 13.44 26.19
CA SER A 64 23.48 12.52 26.50
C SER A 64 22.84 11.98 25.24
N PRO A 65 22.22 10.75 25.28
CA PRO A 65 21.52 10.20 24.13
C PRO A 65 20.47 11.13 23.52
N ASN A 66 19.75 11.89 24.34
CA ASN A 66 18.73 12.84 23.88
C ASN A 66 19.35 14.08 23.18
N GLU A 67 20.51 14.53 23.59
CA GLU A 67 21.24 15.62 22.91
C GLU A 67 21.73 15.15 21.54
N ILE A 68 22.26 13.93 21.47
CA ILE A 68 22.67 13.31 20.20
C ILE A 68 21.48 13.22 19.23
N LEU A 69 20.34 12.71 19.68
CA LEU A 69 19.14 12.62 18.83
C LEU A 69 18.72 14.02 18.32
N LYS A 70 18.73 15.05 19.16
CA LYS A 70 18.42 16.43 18.73
C LYS A 70 19.41 16.96 17.70
N ILE A 71 20.71 16.65 17.86
CA ILE A 71 21.75 17.06 16.90
C ILE A 71 21.43 16.40 15.53
N PHE A 72 21.21 15.10 15.52
CA PHE A 72 20.90 14.37 14.27
C PHE A 72 19.58 14.82 13.65
N ASP A 73 18.57 15.13 14.46
CA ASP A 73 17.27 15.61 13.96
C ASP A 73 17.39 16.92 13.18
N ASN A 74 18.27 17.82 13.62
CA ASN A 74 18.52 19.10 12.97
C ASN A 74 19.36 19.02 11.68
N LEU A 75 20.02 17.89 11.41
CA LEU A 75 20.81 17.71 10.19
C LEU A 75 19.88 17.48 8.99
N LYS A 76 20.06 18.27 7.93
CA LYS A 76 19.25 18.17 6.70
C LYS A 76 19.95 17.40 5.60
N GLU A 77 21.28 17.47 5.53
CA GLU A 77 22.04 16.87 4.43
C GLU A 77 22.59 15.48 4.80
N PRO A 78 22.49 14.49 3.91
CA PRO A 78 22.98 13.12 4.14
C PRO A 78 24.48 13.05 4.46
N THR A 79 25.29 13.83 3.75
CA THR A 79 26.73 13.92 3.96
C THR A 79 27.08 14.40 5.36
N SER A 80 26.32 15.38 5.87
CA SER A 80 26.45 15.86 7.23
C SER A 80 26.06 14.81 8.25
N VAL A 81 25.00 14.02 7.99
CA VAL A 81 24.56 12.92 8.87
C VAL A 81 25.67 11.89 9.02
N ILE A 82 26.28 11.44 7.92
CA ILE A 82 27.37 10.46 7.93
C ILE A 82 28.63 11.03 8.61
N SER A 83 28.99 12.28 8.30
CA SER A 83 30.15 12.95 8.91
C SER A 83 30.01 13.03 10.45
N VAL A 84 28.85 13.46 10.93
CA VAL A 84 28.54 13.53 12.36
C VAL A 84 28.50 12.17 13.02
N LEU A 85 27.95 11.14 12.33
CA LEU A 85 27.93 9.77 12.84
C LEU A 85 29.37 9.23 13.02
N ASN A 86 30.24 9.46 12.04
CA ASN A 86 31.64 9.05 12.14
C ASN A 86 32.38 9.81 13.25
N GLN A 87 32.13 11.10 13.44
CA GLN A 87 32.69 11.88 14.55
C GLN A 87 32.18 11.34 15.90
N TYR A 88 30.88 11.03 16.01
CA TYR A 88 30.30 10.49 17.24
C TYR A 88 30.83 9.09 17.56
N SER A 89 30.99 8.23 16.58
CA SER A 89 31.50 6.86 16.77
C SER A 89 32.97 6.84 17.23
N ALA A 90 33.74 7.90 16.96
CA ALA A 90 35.13 8.04 17.42
C ALA A 90 35.26 8.59 18.86
N ARG A 91 34.17 8.98 19.51
CA ARG A 91 34.20 9.58 20.86
C ARG A 91 34.22 8.48 21.94
N LYS A 92 34.79 8.82 23.10
CA LYS A 92 34.83 7.94 24.29
C LYS A 92 33.44 7.72 24.92
N ASP A 93 32.51 8.67 24.75
CA ASP A 93 31.12 8.59 25.22
C ASP A 93 30.16 8.02 24.18
N TYR A 94 30.67 7.39 23.10
CA TYR A 94 29.86 6.76 22.09
C TYR A 94 28.99 5.62 22.67
N LYS A 95 27.70 5.75 22.46
CA LYS A 95 26.69 4.74 22.83
C LYS A 95 25.80 4.49 21.62
N PRO A 96 25.99 3.38 20.89
CA PRO A 96 25.09 2.99 19.82
C PRO A 96 23.72 2.66 20.39
N THR A 97 22.67 3.33 19.91
CA THR A 97 21.30 3.12 20.34
C THR A 97 20.38 2.95 19.12
N GLU A 98 19.37 2.10 19.23
CA GLU A 98 18.40 1.86 18.16
C GLU A 98 17.72 3.17 17.68
N PRO A 99 17.23 4.09 18.56
CA PRO A 99 16.63 5.34 18.11
C PRO A 99 17.55 6.20 17.25
N LEU A 100 18.86 6.22 17.54
CA LEU A 100 19.84 6.94 16.75
C LEU A 100 19.92 6.37 15.34
N PHE A 101 20.10 5.06 15.21
CA PHE A 101 20.22 4.42 13.91
C PHE A 101 18.90 4.46 13.12
N THR A 102 17.75 4.37 13.79
CA THR A 102 16.45 4.58 13.16
C THR A 102 16.34 5.98 12.54
N LEU A 103 16.75 7.01 13.27
CA LEU A 103 16.74 8.39 12.77
C LEU A 103 17.71 8.57 11.58
N VAL A 104 18.93 8.06 11.71
CA VAL A 104 19.94 8.12 10.64
C VAL A 104 19.46 7.41 9.36
N ILE A 105 18.95 6.20 9.48
CA ILE A 105 18.42 5.42 8.35
C ILE A 105 17.24 6.13 7.70
N ASN A 106 16.34 6.71 8.48
CA ASN A 106 15.22 7.47 7.93
C ASN A 106 15.71 8.65 7.09
N LYS A 107 16.64 9.45 7.59
CA LYS A 107 17.20 10.60 6.85
C LYS A 107 17.93 10.17 5.57
N LEU A 108 18.72 9.11 5.62
CA LEU A 108 19.41 8.57 4.44
C LEU A 108 18.42 8.00 3.41
N ALA A 109 17.37 7.30 3.86
CA ALA A 109 16.35 6.78 2.98
C ALA A 109 15.54 7.89 2.30
N ASP A 110 15.22 8.96 3.03
CA ASP A 110 14.52 10.14 2.48
C ASP A 110 15.39 10.87 1.43
N ALA A 111 16.71 10.81 1.60
CA ALA A 111 17.70 11.31 0.63
C ALA A 111 18.07 10.31 -0.47
N GLN A 112 17.46 9.11 -0.49
CA GLN A 112 17.75 8.01 -1.44
C GLN A 112 19.19 7.47 -1.38
N ASP A 113 19.93 7.71 -0.28
CA ASP A 113 21.29 7.22 -0.08
C ASP A 113 21.29 5.84 0.59
N PHE A 114 20.91 4.83 -0.19
CA PHE A 114 20.81 3.44 0.29
C PHE A 114 22.15 2.75 0.45
N ASP A 115 23.20 3.22 -0.23
CA ASP A 115 24.55 2.64 -0.11
C ASP A 115 25.14 2.96 1.26
N CYS A 116 24.88 4.16 1.77
CA CYS A 116 25.24 4.51 3.15
C CYS A 116 24.42 3.71 4.19
N ILE A 117 23.15 3.40 3.92
CA ILE A 117 22.35 2.53 4.79
C ILE A 117 22.96 1.13 4.85
N GLU A 118 23.37 0.54 3.72
CA GLU A 118 24.00 -0.77 3.67
C GLU A 118 25.30 -0.80 4.49
N ASN A 119 26.13 0.24 4.36
CA ASN A 119 27.38 0.36 5.15
C ASN A 119 27.12 0.46 6.66
N ILE A 120 26.05 1.17 7.07
CA ILE A 120 25.66 1.27 8.48
C ILE A 120 25.14 -0.06 8.98
N MET A 121 24.30 -0.75 8.21
CA MET A 121 23.78 -2.06 8.58
C MET A 121 24.94 -3.07 8.77
N GLU A 122 25.94 -3.06 7.89
CA GLU A 122 27.09 -3.95 8.06
C GLU A 122 27.91 -3.64 9.30
N LYS A 123 28.14 -2.35 9.63
CA LYS A 123 28.78 -1.95 10.89
C LYS A 123 28.01 -2.44 12.11
N LEU A 124 26.66 -2.33 12.09
CA LEU A 124 25.81 -2.73 13.21
C LEU A 124 25.90 -4.24 13.54
N LYS A 125 26.23 -5.11 12.59
CA LYS A 125 26.50 -6.54 12.87
C LYS A 125 27.63 -6.75 13.86
N HIS A 126 28.62 -5.86 13.86
CA HIS A 126 29.80 -5.95 14.69
C HIS A 126 29.69 -5.12 15.99
N GLU A 127 28.70 -4.23 16.10
CA GLU A 127 28.48 -3.39 17.29
C GLU A 127 27.60 -4.13 18.32
N LYS A 128 28.17 -5.09 19.04
CA LYS A 128 27.50 -5.92 20.05
C LYS A 128 26.67 -5.17 21.13
N PRO A 129 26.96 -3.90 21.52
CA PRO A 129 26.16 -3.21 22.54
C PRO A 129 24.80 -2.72 22.06
N CYS A 130 24.57 -2.63 20.74
CA CYS A 130 23.31 -2.13 20.19
C CYS A 130 22.34 -3.30 19.96
N ARG A 131 21.35 -3.44 20.85
CA ARG A 131 20.23 -4.37 20.61
C ARG A 131 19.25 -3.71 19.66
N LEU A 132 19.00 -4.35 18.53
CA LEU A 132 18.04 -3.91 17.52
C LEU A 132 16.75 -4.72 17.66
N SER A 133 15.61 -4.03 17.67
CA SER A 133 14.30 -4.64 17.76
C SER A 133 13.76 -5.09 16.40
N ASP A 134 12.73 -5.94 16.40
CA ASP A 134 12.00 -6.30 15.19
C ASP A 134 11.39 -5.06 14.49
N ASP A 135 10.93 -4.05 15.25
CA ASP A 135 10.38 -2.81 14.70
C ASP A 135 11.44 -1.99 13.93
N PHE A 136 12.70 -2.02 14.37
CA PHE A 136 13.81 -1.42 13.63
C PHE A 136 13.94 -2.06 12.24
N PHE A 137 13.99 -3.39 12.17
CA PHE A 137 14.08 -4.12 10.90
C PHE A 137 12.85 -3.92 10.03
N GLN A 138 11.64 -3.83 10.61
CA GLN A 138 10.44 -3.46 9.85
C GLN A 138 10.60 -2.11 9.15
N ASN A 139 11.18 -1.12 9.85
CA ASN A 139 11.43 0.20 9.28
C ASN A 139 12.43 0.11 8.11
N VAL A 140 13.57 -0.57 8.31
CA VAL A 140 14.60 -0.75 7.27
C VAL A 140 14.02 -1.44 6.04
N ILE A 141 13.29 -2.56 6.24
CA ILE A 141 12.64 -3.32 5.16
C ILE A 141 11.65 -2.44 4.38
N LYS A 142 10.83 -1.65 5.07
CA LYS A 142 9.89 -0.73 4.43
C LYS A 142 10.61 0.35 3.62
N LYS A 143 11.70 0.91 4.15
CA LYS A 143 12.50 1.92 3.42
C LYS A 143 13.12 1.32 2.16
N TYR A 144 13.70 0.13 2.20
CA TYR A 144 14.20 -0.55 1.00
C TYR A 144 13.08 -0.85 -0.01
N GLY A 145 11.92 -1.32 0.47
CA GLY A 145 10.81 -1.74 -0.39
C GLY A 145 10.06 -0.58 -1.04
N HIS A 146 9.66 0.42 -0.24
CA HIS A 146 8.78 1.50 -0.72
C HIS A 146 9.56 2.68 -1.30
N CYS A 147 10.65 3.10 -0.65
CA CYS A 147 11.38 4.29 -1.06
C CYS A 147 12.47 3.96 -2.09
N GLY A 148 13.18 2.84 -1.90
CA GLY A 148 14.33 2.49 -2.72
C GLY A 148 14.03 1.54 -3.88
N GLY A 149 12.87 0.88 -3.93
CA GLY A 149 12.58 -0.19 -4.89
C GLY A 149 13.59 -1.36 -4.82
N ARG A 150 14.38 -1.45 -3.74
CA ARG A 150 15.46 -2.43 -3.54
C ARG A 150 14.92 -3.70 -2.85
N ILE A 151 13.96 -4.36 -3.48
CA ILE A 151 13.27 -5.54 -2.91
C ILE A 151 14.26 -6.65 -2.52
N LYS A 152 15.32 -6.84 -3.29
CA LYS A 152 16.37 -7.82 -2.97
C LYS A 152 16.98 -7.54 -1.59
N ARG A 153 17.33 -6.28 -1.30
CA ARG A 153 17.88 -5.87 0.00
C ARG A 153 16.88 -6.04 1.14
N ALA A 154 15.59 -5.75 0.88
CA ALA A 154 14.55 -6.00 1.87
C ALA A 154 14.47 -7.49 2.27
N ILE A 155 14.56 -8.41 1.29
CA ILE A 155 14.58 -9.86 1.53
C ILE A 155 15.85 -10.27 2.26
N GLU A 156 17.03 -9.80 1.81
CA GLU A 156 18.31 -10.07 2.46
C GLU A 156 18.30 -9.62 3.93
N THR A 157 17.73 -8.45 4.22
CA THR A 157 17.56 -7.95 5.57
C THR A 157 16.74 -8.89 6.44
N LEU A 158 15.59 -9.40 5.94
CA LEU A 158 14.79 -10.38 6.68
C LEU A 158 15.61 -11.60 7.10
N PHE A 159 16.35 -12.18 6.16
CA PHE A 159 17.13 -13.41 6.41
C PHE A 159 18.39 -13.16 7.24
N SER A 160 18.92 -11.93 7.27
CA SER A 160 20.09 -11.56 8.07
C SER A 160 19.73 -11.11 9.50
N MET A 161 18.44 -10.96 9.85
CA MET A 161 18.05 -10.56 11.21
C MET A 161 18.67 -11.42 12.32
N PRO A 162 18.79 -12.77 12.18
CA PRO A 162 19.47 -13.61 13.17
C PRO A 162 20.95 -13.23 13.39
N ASP A 163 21.66 -12.71 12.38
CA ASP A 163 23.05 -12.25 12.50
C ASP A 163 23.20 -11.08 13.48
N TYR A 164 22.11 -10.32 13.68
CA TYR A 164 22.03 -9.22 14.66
C TYR A 164 21.46 -9.67 16.01
N GLY A 165 21.22 -10.96 16.19
CA GLY A 165 20.63 -11.52 17.41
C GLY A 165 19.12 -11.29 17.57
N THR A 166 18.43 -10.93 16.48
CA THR A 166 16.97 -10.67 16.46
C THR A 166 16.29 -11.58 15.45
N TRP A 167 15.19 -12.23 15.86
CA TRP A 167 14.40 -13.07 14.98
C TRP A 167 13.22 -12.28 14.41
N PRO A 168 12.88 -12.49 13.14
CA PRO A 168 11.74 -11.80 12.54
C PRO A 168 10.42 -12.27 13.17
N SER A 169 9.53 -11.31 13.43
CA SER A 169 8.15 -11.60 13.80
C SER A 169 7.29 -11.95 12.57
N VAL A 170 6.11 -12.54 12.81
CA VAL A 170 5.09 -12.74 11.76
C VAL A 170 4.77 -11.42 11.04
N LYS A 171 4.76 -10.31 11.77
CA LYS A 171 4.50 -8.96 11.20
C LYS A 171 5.58 -8.55 10.21
N THR A 172 6.86 -8.75 10.54
CA THR A 172 8.00 -8.44 9.65
C THR A 172 7.98 -9.34 8.41
N PHE A 173 7.70 -10.63 8.60
CA PHE A 173 7.53 -11.59 7.51
C PHE A 173 6.39 -11.17 6.56
N ASN A 174 5.22 -10.80 7.10
CA ASN A 174 4.08 -10.35 6.33
C ASN A 174 4.32 -9.04 5.57
N ILE A 175 5.18 -8.14 6.07
CA ILE A 175 5.62 -6.95 5.34
C ILE A 175 6.36 -7.35 4.06
N ILE A 176 7.30 -8.29 4.14
CA ILE A 176 8.02 -8.80 2.95
C ILE A 176 7.04 -9.42 1.95
N LEU A 177 6.16 -10.33 2.39
CA LEU A 177 5.18 -10.94 1.49
C LEU A 177 4.30 -9.89 0.81
N SER A 178 3.85 -8.87 1.56
CA SER A 178 3.05 -7.78 1.02
C SER A 178 3.81 -6.94 0.00
N LEU A 179 5.10 -6.64 0.24
CA LEU A 179 5.97 -5.94 -0.71
C LEU A 179 6.15 -6.75 -2.01
N LEU A 180 6.33 -8.05 -1.91
CA LEU A 180 6.47 -8.94 -3.07
C LEU A 180 5.20 -8.99 -3.90
N VAL A 181 4.04 -9.11 -3.26
CA VAL A 181 2.72 -9.06 -3.93
C VAL A 181 2.53 -7.72 -4.62
N ALA A 182 2.78 -6.59 -3.95
CA ALA A 182 2.66 -5.26 -4.52
C ALA A 182 3.57 -5.05 -5.75
N ASN A 183 4.74 -5.68 -5.76
CA ASN A 183 5.67 -5.65 -6.90
C ASN A 183 5.40 -6.75 -7.95
N LYS A 184 4.35 -7.57 -7.77
CA LYS A 184 3.96 -8.66 -8.67
C LYS A 184 5.06 -9.74 -8.84
N LEU A 185 5.80 -10.03 -7.77
CA LEU A 185 6.86 -11.05 -7.71
C LEU A 185 6.31 -12.36 -7.11
N PHE A 186 5.24 -12.89 -7.70
CA PHE A 186 4.45 -13.98 -7.14
C PHE A 186 5.23 -15.29 -6.95
N ASP A 187 6.18 -15.60 -7.84
CA ASP A 187 7.02 -16.80 -7.70
C ASP A 187 7.91 -16.71 -6.46
N VAL A 188 8.40 -15.49 -6.15
CA VAL A 188 9.21 -15.21 -4.97
C VAL A 188 8.36 -15.28 -3.69
N VAL A 189 7.09 -14.85 -3.74
CA VAL A 189 6.15 -14.96 -2.62
C VAL A 189 6.04 -16.41 -2.15
N HIS A 190 5.83 -17.34 -3.09
CA HIS A 190 5.68 -18.77 -2.75
C HIS A 190 6.95 -19.35 -2.13
N GLU A 191 8.13 -18.99 -2.64
CA GLU A 191 9.40 -19.47 -2.08
C GLU A 191 9.69 -18.89 -0.68
N ILE A 192 9.43 -17.59 -0.46
CA ILE A 192 9.58 -16.96 0.86
C ILE A 192 8.62 -17.58 1.86
N TYR A 193 7.35 -17.78 1.48
CA TYR A 193 6.37 -18.45 2.33
C TYR A 193 6.85 -19.83 2.81
N GLY A 194 7.36 -20.65 1.89
CA GLY A 194 7.89 -21.98 2.23
C GLY A 194 9.12 -21.94 3.18
N LYS A 195 9.79 -20.79 3.32
CA LYS A 195 10.91 -20.60 4.27
C LYS A 195 10.46 -20.06 5.65
N GLY A 196 9.21 -19.62 5.78
CA GLY A 196 8.68 -19.09 7.04
C GLY A 196 8.92 -19.99 8.26
N PRO A 197 8.57 -21.29 8.20
CA PRO A 197 8.79 -22.21 9.32
C PRO A 197 10.29 -22.33 9.73
N LYS A 198 11.23 -22.17 8.79
CA LYS A 198 12.68 -22.19 9.08
C LYS A 198 13.15 -20.93 9.83
N LEU A 199 12.38 -19.85 9.77
CA LEU A 199 12.60 -18.63 10.53
C LEU A 199 11.82 -18.63 11.86
N GLY A 200 11.19 -19.74 12.23
CA GLY A 200 10.35 -19.84 13.42
C GLY A 200 9.03 -19.09 13.33
N ILE A 201 8.56 -18.79 12.10
CA ILE A 201 7.32 -18.06 11.86
C ILE A 201 6.14 -19.03 11.91
N GLU A 202 5.21 -18.77 12.82
CA GLU A 202 3.89 -19.40 12.84
C GLU A 202 2.99 -18.75 11.81
N ILE A 203 2.35 -19.56 10.97
CA ILE A 203 1.48 -19.05 9.91
C ILE A 203 0.14 -18.66 10.51
N GLU A 204 -0.25 -17.40 10.29
CA GLU A 204 -1.50 -16.83 10.76
C GLU A 204 -2.47 -16.54 9.59
N ALA A 205 -3.74 -16.31 9.91
CA ALA A 205 -4.75 -15.90 8.94
C ALA A 205 -4.33 -14.67 8.10
N CYS A 206 -3.57 -13.75 8.68
CA CYS A 206 -3.04 -12.58 7.95
C CYS A 206 -2.08 -13.00 6.85
N THR A 207 -1.17 -13.95 7.13
CA THR A 207 -0.21 -14.49 6.15
C THR A 207 -0.94 -15.17 4.99
N LEU A 208 -1.94 -16.03 5.28
CA LEU A 208 -2.73 -16.72 4.27
C LEU A 208 -3.53 -15.73 3.40
N ASN A 209 -4.08 -14.67 4.00
CA ASN A 209 -4.77 -13.61 3.25
C ASN A 209 -3.86 -12.85 2.28
N ILE A 210 -2.58 -12.67 2.61
CA ILE A 210 -1.59 -12.07 1.69
C ILE A 210 -1.34 -13.01 0.51
N LEU A 211 -1.24 -14.32 0.75
CA LEU A 211 -1.08 -15.31 -0.33
C LEU A 211 -2.30 -15.34 -1.24
N ILE A 212 -3.51 -15.41 -0.68
CA ILE A 212 -4.77 -15.36 -1.45
C ILE A 212 -4.79 -14.12 -2.33
N LYS A 213 -4.48 -12.94 -1.77
CA LYS A 213 -4.41 -11.71 -2.53
C LYS A 213 -3.43 -11.82 -3.70
N GLY A 214 -2.22 -12.28 -3.45
CA GLY A 214 -1.20 -12.46 -4.48
C GLY A 214 -1.62 -13.43 -5.59
N LEU A 215 -2.24 -14.54 -5.22
CA LEU A 215 -2.74 -15.54 -6.16
C LEU A 215 -3.91 -14.99 -7.00
N CYS A 216 -4.86 -14.27 -6.40
CA CYS A 216 -5.96 -13.61 -7.12
C CYS A 216 -5.43 -12.57 -8.12
N GLU A 217 -4.49 -11.71 -7.71
CA GLU A 217 -3.87 -10.70 -8.58
C GLU A 217 -3.07 -11.33 -9.74
N ASN A 218 -2.50 -12.52 -9.52
CA ASN A 218 -1.83 -13.31 -10.56
C ASN A 218 -2.79 -14.15 -11.42
N GLY A 219 -4.09 -14.13 -11.11
CA GLY A 219 -5.13 -14.87 -11.81
C GLY A 219 -5.16 -16.37 -11.53
N LYS A 220 -4.44 -16.85 -10.51
CA LYS A 220 -4.40 -18.26 -10.07
C LYS A 220 -5.49 -18.54 -9.03
N LEU A 221 -6.76 -18.45 -9.45
CA LEU A 221 -7.91 -18.58 -8.55
C LEU A 221 -7.99 -19.97 -7.89
N GLU A 222 -7.74 -21.04 -8.63
CA GLU A 222 -7.77 -22.41 -8.08
C GLU A 222 -6.77 -22.55 -6.92
N SER A 223 -5.56 -22.01 -7.08
CA SER A 223 -4.56 -22.01 -6.02
C SER A 223 -4.97 -21.12 -4.83
N ALA A 224 -5.69 -20.02 -5.08
CA ALA A 224 -6.22 -19.18 -4.01
C ALA A 224 -7.30 -19.91 -3.17
N PHE A 225 -8.14 -20.73 -3.80
CA PHE A 225 -9.08 -21.59 -3.09
C PHE A 225 -8.37 -22.70 -2.31
N GLN A 226 -7.31 -23.30 -2.86
CA GLN A 226 -6.48 -24.27 -2.11
C GLN A 226 -5.89 -23.64 -0.82
N VAL A 227 -5.47 -22.35 -0.87
CA VAL A 227 -5.02 -21.65 0.34
C VAL A 227 -6.19 -21.44 1.32
N LEU A 228 -7.43 -21.24 0.86
CA LEU A 228 -8.59 -21.18 1.76
C LEU A 228 -8.76 -22.50 2.54
N ASP A 229 -8.51 -23.64 1.89
CA ASP A 229 -8.59 -24.97 2.51
C ASP A 229 -7.37 -25.25 3.45
N GLU A 230 -6.32 -24.45 3.40
CA GLU A 230 -5.19 -24.51 4.34
C GLU A 230 -5.50 -23.88 5.71
N PHE A 231 -6.49 -22.97 5.82
CA PHE A 231 -6.79 -22.29 7.08
C PHE A 231 -7.02 -23.24 8.26
N PRO A 232 -7.89 -24.28 8.15
CA PRO A 232 -8.07 -25.22 9.25
C PRO A 232 -6.81 -26.03 9.58
N LYS A 233 -6.00 -26.36 8.60
CA LYS A 233 -4.74 -27.12 8.78
C LYS A 233 -3.70 -26.32 9.55
N GLN A 234 -3.72 -24.99 9.42
CA GLN A 234 -2.87 -24.08 10.18
C GLN A 234 -3.50 -23.61 11.51
N GLY A 235 -4.62 -24.20 11.91
CA GLY A 235 -5.33 -23.78 13.12
C GLY A 235 -5.98 -22.39 13.03
N CYS A 236 -6.11 -21.84 11.82
CA CYS A 236 -6.68 -20.52 11.56
C CYS A 236 -8.12 -20.63 11.08
N LYS A 237 -8.86 -19.51 11.18
CA LYS A 237 -10.20 -19.39 10.59
C LYS A 237 -10.20 -18.31 9.53
N PRO A 238 -10.86 -18.54 8.38
CA PRO A 238 -11.12 -17.49 7.41
C PRO A 238 -11.96 -16.37 8.04
N ASN A 239 -11.83 -15.17 7.53
CA ASN A 239 -12.59 -14.01 7.98
C ASN A 239 -13.19 -13.25 6.80
N VAL A 240 -13.95 -12.17 7.08
CA VAL A 240 -14.57 -11.32 6.05
C VAL A 240 -13.57 -10.93 4.96
N ARG A 241 -12.33 -10.57 5.35
CA ARG A 241 -11.28 -10.16 4.41
C ARG A 241 -10.85 -11.31 3.49
N THR A 242 -10.80 -12.54 4.00
CA THR A 242 -10.48 -13.74 3.21
C THR A 242 -11.48 -13.91 2.07
N PHE A 243 -12.77 -13.94 2.42
CA PHE A 243 -13.85 -14.11 1.45
C PHE A 243 -13.94 -12.92 0.48
N SER A 244 -13.85 -11.69 0.98
CA SER A 244 -13.89 -10.48 0.13
C SER A 244 -12.74 -10.45 -0.89
N THR A 245 -11.54 -10.90 -0.50
CA THR A 245 -10.40 -10.97 -1.43
C THR A 245 -10.63 -11.99 -2.54
N LEU A 246 -11.18 -13.16 -2.22
CA LEU A 246 -11.53 -14.19 -3.20
C LEU A 246 -12.67 -13.72 -4.11
N MET A 247 -13.75 -13.16 -3.55
CA MET A 247 -14.86 -12.60 -4.34
C MET A 247 -14.36 -11.51 -5.31
N HIS A 248 -13.47 -10.64 -4.85
CA HIS A 248 -12.85 -9.64 -5.74
C HIS A 248 -12.08 -10.31 -6.89
N GLY A 249 -11.28 -11.33 -6.60
CA GLY A 249 -10.55 -12.09 -7.62
C GLY A 249 -11.47 -12.75 -8.65
N LEU A 250 -12.59 -13.31 -8.21
CA LEU A 250 -13.63 -13.88 -9.08
C LEU A 250 -14.28 -12.80 -9.96
N CYS A 251 -14.68 -11.66 -9.36
CA CYS A 251 -15.28 -10.54 -10.09
C CYS A 251 -14.34 -9.95 -11.15
N GLU A 252 -13.02 -9.84 -10.85
CA GLU A 252 -12.02 -9.39 -11.84
C GLU A 252 -11.87 -10.35 -13.02
N LYS A 253 -12.19 -11.62 -12.85
CA LYS A 253 -12.24 -12.64 -13.91
C LYS A 253 -13.60 -12.77 -14.59
N GLY A 254 -14.56 -11.93 -14.23
CA GLY A 254 -15.92 -11.99 -14.76
C GLY A 254 -16.77 -13.13 -14.20
N LYS A 255 -16.32 -13.83 -13.14
CA LYS A 255 -17.00 -14.96 -12.51
C LYS A 255 -17.88 -14.48 -11.34
N VAL A 256 -18.83 -13.58 -11.64
CA VAL A 256 -19.64 -12.93 -10.60
C VAL A 256 -20.59 -13.91 -9.92
N ASP A 257 -21.11 -14.88 -10.64
CA ASP A 257 -22.02 -15.87 -10.06
C ASP A 257 -21.29 -16.78 -9.05
N GLU A 258 -20.06 -17.22 -9.35
CA GLU A 258 -19.22 -17.93 -8.39
C GLU A 258 -18.89 -17.05 -7.14
N ALA A 259 -18.78 -15.73 -7.32
CA ALA A 259 -18.60 -14.81 -6.18
C ALA A 259 -19.86 -14.71 -5.30
N PHE A 260 -21.07 -14.82 -5.87
CA PHE A 260 -22.31 -14.93 -5.11
C PHE A 260 -22.41 -16.24 -4.33
N GLU A 261 -22.01 -17.36 -4.94
CA GLU A 261 -21.93 -18.65 -4.25
C GLU A 261 -20.96 -18.59 -3.07
N LEU A 262 -19.81 -17.94 -3.28
CA LEU A 262 -18.82 -17.76 -2.21
C LEU A 262 -19.35 -16.87 -1.07
N MET A 263 -20.14 -15.83 -1.37
CA MET A 263 -20.84 -15.04 -0.36
C MET A 263 -21.85 -15.89 0.43
N GLY A 264 -22.58 -16.79 -0.24
CA GLY A 264 -23.47 -17.74 0.40
C GLY A 264 -22.71 -18.69 1.35
N ARG A 265 -21.56 -19.21 0.92
CA ARG A 265 -20.67 -20.02 1.77
C ARG A 265 -20.20 -19.24 3.00
N MET A 266 -19.76 -17.99 2.83
CA MET A 266 -19.35 -17.10 3.91
C MET A 266 -20.44 -16.96 4.98
N GLU A 267 -21.71 -16.75 4.54
CA GLU A 267 -22.86 -16.64 5.42
C GLU A 267 -23.17 -17.96 6.15
N THR A 268 -23.04 -19.10 5.48
CA THR A 268 -23.23 -20.43 6.11
C THR A 268 -22.14 -20.77 7.13
N GLU A 269 -20.94 -20.24 6.96
CA GLU A 269 -19.85 -20.34 7.96
C GLU A 269 -20.01 -19.35 9.14
N GLY A 270 -21.13 -18.59 9.17
CA GLY A 270 -21.44 -17.64 10.25
C GLY A 270 -20.65 -16.33 10.15
N ILE A 271 -20.09 -16.03 8.99
CA ILE A 271 -19.34 -14.79 8.74
C ILE A 271 -20.26 -13.81 8.03
N GLU A 272 -20.60 -12.70 8.68
CA GLU A 272 -21.48 -11.68 8.09
C GLU A 272 -20.76 -10.86 7.02
N ALA A 273 -21.44 -10.68 5.88
CA ALA A 273 -20.94 -9.84 4.79
C ALA A 273 -21.02 -8.35 5.18
N ASP A 274 -19.94 -7.63 4.98
CA ASP A 274 -19.84 -6.20 5.21
C ASP A 274 -20.09 -5.38 3.93
N ALA A 275 -20.08 -4.04 4.05
CA ALA A 275 -20.26 -3.15 2.92
C ALA A 275 -19.21 -3.35 1.81
N VAL A 276 -18.00 -3.79 2.16
CA VAL A 276 -16.94 -4.07 1.17
C VAL A 276 -17.31 -5.29 0.34
N SER A 277 -17.80 -6.36 0.98
CA SER A 277 -18.27 -7.58 0.32
C SER A 277 -19.36 -7.29 -0.72
N PHE A 278 -20.36 -6.49 -0.33
CA PHE A 278 -21.42 -6.06 -1.24
C PHE A 278 -20.89 -5.19 -2.38
N ASN A 279 -20.02 -4.21 -2.09
CA ASN A 279 -19.46 -3.32 -3.10
C ASN A 279 -18.65 -4.09 -4.17
N ILE A 280 -17.94 -5.15 -3.77
CA ILE A 280 -17.22 -6.02 -4.71
C ILE A 280 -18.19 -6.66 -5.70
N LEU A 281 -19.30 -7.22 -5.21
CA LEU A 281 -20.31 -7.85 -6.07
C LEU A 281 -21.00 -6.82 -6.97
N ILE A 282 -21.38 -5.66 -6.45
CA ILE A 282 -21.99 -4.58 -7.24
C ILE A 282 -21.03 -4.13 -8.35
N SER A 283 -19.74 -3.95 -8.04
CA SER A 283 -18.72 -3.60 -9.03
C SER A 283 -18.53 -4.68 -10.08
N GLY A 284 -18.57 -5.95 -9.68
CA GLY A 284 -18.56 -7.10 -10.59
C GLY A 284 -19.74 -7.11 -11.55
N LEU A 285 -20.96 -6.92 -11.02
CA LEU A 285 -22.19 -6.82 -11.80
C LEU A 285 -22.14 -5.64 -12.80
N ARG A 286 -21.65 -4.47 -12.34
CA ARG A 286 -21.47 -3.31 -13.22
C ARG A 286 -20.54 -3.63 -14.41
N LYS A 287 -19.41 -4.29 -14.17
CA LYS A 287 -18.46 -4.66 -15.22
C LYS A 287 -19.07 -5.62 -16.26
N GLN A 288 -20.08 -6.41 -15.86
CA GLN A 288 -20.84 -7.30 -16.75
C GLN A 288 -22.08 -6.63 -17.37
N GLY A 289 -22.37 -5.36 -17.06
CA GLY A 289 -23.59 -4.69 -17.51
C GLY A 289 -24.88 -5.18 -16.83
N ARG A 290 -24.79 -5.99 -15.77
CA ARG A 290 -25.94 -6.54 -15.01
C ARG A 290 -26.46 -5.53 -13.99
N VAL A 291 -26.84 -4.33 -14.47
CA VAL A 291 -27.15 -3.17 -13.63
C VAL A 291 -28.36 -3.41 -12.73
N GLU A 292 -29.41 -4.11 -13.24
CA GLU A 292 -30.61 -4.47 -12.47
C GLU A 292 -30.29 -5.24 -11.20
N GLU A 293 -29.38 -6.18 -11.31
CA GLU A 293 -28.97 -6.99 -10.16
C GLU A 293 -28.16 -6.15 -9.16
N GLY A 294 -27.36 -5.21 -9.66
CA GLY A 294 -26.68 -4.23 -8.81
C GLY A 294 -27.63 -3.36 -7.99
N VAL A 295 -28.71 -2.87 -8.62
CA VAL A 295 -29.79 -2.12 -7.93
C VAL A 295 -30.47 -2.99 -6.87
N LYS A 296 -30.84 -4.25 -7.22
CA LYS A 296 -31.45 -5.20 -6.27
C LYS A 296 -30.52 -5.51 -5.11
N LEU A 297 -29.21 -5.60 -5.37
CA LEU A 297 -28.22 -5.88 -4.33
C LEU A 297 -28.07 -4.71 -3.34
N LEU A 298 -28.17 -3.47 -3.82
CA LEU A 298 -28.21 -2.28 -2.98
C LEU A 298 -29.39 -2.30 -1.97
N GLU A 299 -30.57 -2.74 -2.43
CA GLU A 299 -31.74 -2.92 -1.56
C GLU A 299 -31.57 -4.12 -0.60
N LYS A 300 -30.90 -5.19 -1.05
CA LYS A 300 -30.60 -6.35 -0.20
C LYS A 300 -29.65 -5.97 0.95
N MET A 301 -28.65 -5.09 0.70
CA MET A 301 -27.78 -4.56 1.76
C MET A 301 -28.58 -3.93 2.90
N LYS A 302 -29.52 -3.04 2.57
CA LYS A 302 -30.38 -2.35 3.57
C LYS A 302 -31.18 -3.35 4.41
N ARG A 303 -31.78 -4.35 3.76
CA ARG A 303 -32.56 -5.40 4.45
C ARG A 303 -31.73 -6.27 5.40
N LYS A 304 -30.45 -6.44 5.10
CA LYS A 304 -29.49 -7.15 5.97
C LYS A 304 -28.87 -6.26 7.06
N GLY A 305 -29.31 -5.02 7.20
CA GLY A 305 -28.74 -4.07 8.18
C GLY A 305 -27.37 -3.52 7.78
N CYS A 306 -26.88 -3.86 6.58
CA CYS A 306 -25.64 -3.32 6.04
C CYS A 306 -25.97 -2.08 5.19
N TYR A 307 -25.84 -0.90 5.78
CA TYR A 307 -26.25 0.33 5.08
C TYR A 307 -25.30 0.68 3.93
N PRO A 308 -25.86 0.96 2.73
CA PRO A 308 -25.07 1.41 1.59
C PRO A 308 -24.28 2.68 1.91
N ASN A 309 -23.03 2.70 1.54
CA ASN A 309 -22.14 3.86 1.65
C ASN A 309 -21.97 4.56 0.29
N ALA A 310 -21.20 5.65 0.26
CA ALA A 310 -20.93 6.39 -0.98
C ALA A 310 -20.37 5.47 -2.10
N GLY A 311 -19.55 4.48 -1.76
CA GLY A 311 -19.03 3.51 -2.72
C GLY A 311 -20.11 2.61 -3.31
N SER A 312 -21.04 2.10 -2.47
CA SER A 312 -22.15 1.25 -2.91
C SER A 312 -23.04 1.96 -3.93
N TYR A 313 -23.45 3.19 -3.59
CA TYR A 313 -24.24 4.01 -4.49
C TYR A 313 -23.50 4.38 -5.78
N GLN A 314 -22.21 4.73 -5.66
CA GLN A 314 -21.40 5.18 -6.78
C GLN A 314 -21.21 4.07 -7.83
N GLU A 315 -21.00 2.82 -7.42
CA GLU A 315 -20.88 1.68 -8.33
C GLU A 315 -22.17 1.43 -9.12
N VAL A 316 -23.34 1.47 -8.44
CA VAL A 316 -24.64 1.33 -9.11
C VAL A 316 -24.90 2.51 -10.05
N LEU A 317 -24.62 3.73 -9.59
CA LEU A 317 -24.79 4.95 -10.39
C LEU A 317 -23.94 4.91 -11.66
N TYR A 318 -22.68 4.49 -11.56
CA TYR A 318 -21.85 4.32 -12.74
C TYR A 318 -22.39 3.24 -13.69
N GLY A 319 -22.94 2.15 -13.15
CA GLY A 319 -23.60 1.13 -13.95
C GLY A 319 -24.77 1.68 -14.77
N LEU A 320 -25.63 2.48 -14.14
CA LEU A 320 -26.76 3.15 -14.82
C LEU A 320 -26.27 4.15 -15.89
N LEU A 321 -25.26 4.95 -15.56
CA LEU A 321 -24.71 5.94 -16.48
C LEU A 321 -23.98 5.28 -17.67
N ASP A 322 -23.26 4.19 -17.44
CA ASP A 322 -22.56 3.43 -18.48
C ASP A 322 -23.56 2.68 -19.41
N ALA A 323 -24.73 2.29 -18.86
CA ALA A 323 -25.85 1.71 -19.61
C ALA A 323 -26.77 2.77 -20.28
N GLU A 324 -26.39 4.06 -20.24
CA GLU A 324 -27.17 5.19 -20.78
C GLU A 324 -28.60 5.32 -20.17
N ARG A 325 -28.84 4.77 -18.98
CA ARG A 325 -30.13 4.84 -18.24
C ARG A 325 -30.19 6.12 -17.38
N PHE A 326 -30.17 7.27 -18.04
CA PHE A 326 -29.97 8.56 -17.39
C PHE A 326 -31.11 8.98 -16.44
N MET A 327 -32.36 8.62 -16.74
CA MET A 327 -33.51 8.93 -15.86
C MET A 327 -33.41 8.17 -14.54
N GLU A 328 -33.06 6.91 -14.56
CA GLU A 328 -32.88 6.10 -13.35
C GLU A 328 -31.61 6.52 -12.57
N ALA A 329 -30.55 6.91 -13.29
CA ALA A 329 -29.38 7.51 -12.66
C ALA A 329 -29.74 8.80 -11.92
N LYS A 330 -30.61 9.66 -12.49
CA LYS A 330 -31.13 10.85 -11.81
C LYS A 330 -31.91 10.49 -10.54
N GLU A 331 -32.82 9.50 -10.63
CA GLU A 331 -33.61 9.04 -9.47
C GLU A 331 -32.70 8.52 -8.35
N LEU A 332 -31.68 7.73 -8.72
CA LEU A 332 -30.69 7.23 -7.76
C LEU A 332 -29.90 8.38 -7.13
N MET A 333 -29.45 9.36 -7.92
CA MET A 333 -28.77 10.56 -7.40
C MET A 333 -29.67 11.36 -6.44
N GLY A 334 -30.97 11.50 -6.77
CA GLY A 334 -31.94 12.12 -5.87
C GLY A 334 -32.03 11.37 -4.52
N ARG A 335 -32.09 10.04 -4.54
CA ARG A 335 -32.07 9.22 -3.31
C ARG A 335 -30.76 9.39 -2.52
N MET A 336 -29.60 9.41 -3.20
CA MET A 336 -28.31 9.65 -2.56
C MET A 336 -28.30 10.97 -1.78
N ILE A 337 -28.78 12.04 -2.42
CA ILE A 337 -28.84 13.39 -1.80
C ILE A 337 -29.75 13.38 -0.56
N LEU A 338 -30.91 12.73 -0.64
CA LEU A 338 -31.84 12.59 0.51
C LEU A 338 -31.19 11.81 1.66
N GLU A 339 -30.38 10.82 1.38
CA GLU A 339 -29.63 10.03 2.37
C GLU A 339 -28.30 10.70 2.78
N ARG A 340 -28.08 11.95 2.40
CA ARG A 340 -26.84 12.74 2.67
C ARG A 340 -25.57 12.12 2.09
N VAL A 341 -25.71 11.36 1.02
CA VAL A 341 -24.58 10.82 0.24
C VAL A 341 -24.41 11.69 -0.99
N SER A 342 -23.28 12.39 -1.10
CA SER A 342 -23.02 13.30 -2.23
C SER A 342 -22.54 12.52 -3.46
N PRO A 343 -23.26 12.65 -4.62
CA PRO A 343 -22.73 12.15 -5.90
C PRO A 343 -21.41 12.86 -6.28
N SER A 344 -20.55 12.18 -7.03
CA SER A 344 -19.27 12.75 -7.46
C SER A 344 -19.45 13.78 -8.59
N PHE A 345 -18.46 14.67 -8.75
CA PHE A 345 -18.40 15.59 -9.88
C PHE A 345 -18.52 14.87 -11.25
N ASP A 346 -17.81 13.72 -11.38
CA ASP A 346 -17.84 12.93 -12.61
C ASP A 346 -19.21 12.31 -12.89
N SER A 347 -19.98 11.98 -11.86
CA SER A 347 -21.36 11.51 -12.01
C SER A 347 -22.26 12.59 -12.59
N TYR A 348 -22.19 13.83 -12.06
CA TYR A 348 -22.91 14.97 -12.63
C TYR A 348 -22.48 15.24 -14.05
N LYS A 349 -21.18 15.22 -14.34
CA LYS A 349 -20.65 15.44 -15.68
C LYS A 349 -21.19 14.43 -16.69
N LYS A 350 -21.17 13.12 -16.37
CA LYS A 350 -21.72 12.06 -17.22
C LYS A 350 -23.22 12.21 -17.42
N LEU A 351 -23.96 12.49 -16.33
CA LEU A 351 -25.40 12.66 -16.37
C LEU A 351 -25.82 13.86 -17.24
N ILE A 352 -25.20 15.02 -17.05
CA ILE A 352 -25.45 16.23 -17.87
C ILE A 352 -25.10 15.95 -19.33
N HIS A 353 -23.99 15.26 -19.62
CA HIS A 353 -23.63 14.86 -20.98
C HIS A 353 -24.72 13.97 -21.62
N GLY A 354 -25.21 12.98 -20.88
CA GLY A 354 -26.28 12.09 -21.33
C GLY A 354 -27.59 12.85 -21.62
N PHE A 355 -28.01 13.70 -20.70
CA PHE A 355 -29.19 14.54 -20.90
C PHE A 355 -29.06 15.50 -22.08
N CYS A 356 -27.85 16.06 -22.31
CA CYS A 356 -27.59 16.87 -23.50
C CYS A 356 -27.69 16.04 -24.81
N LYS A 357 -27.22 14.81 -24.79
CA LYS A 357 -27.32 13.88 -25.94
C LYS A 357 -28.80 13.58 -26.28
N GLU A 358 -29.63 13.39 -25.26
CA GLU A 358 -31.05 13.11 -25.39
C GLU A 358 -31.91 14.37 -25.53
N LYS A 359 -31.34 15.58 -25.52
CA LYS A 359 -32.01 16.88 -25.58
C LYS A 359 -32.98 17.13 -24.45
N LEU A 360 -32.75 16.57 -23.28
CA LEU A 360 -33.61 16.70 -22.08
C LEU A 360 -33.21 17.96 -21.28
N VAL A 361 -33.52 19.14 -21.78
CA VAL A 361 -33.10 20.44 -21.24
C VAL A 361 -33.53 20.64 -19.77
N ARG A 362 -34.75 20.21 -19.40
CA ARG A 362 -35.23 20.30 -18.00
C ARG A 362 -34.40 19.49 -17.04
N GLU A 363 -33.94 18.35 -17.48
CA GLU A 363 -33.10 17.42 -16.68
C GLU A 363 -31.67 17.94 -16.54
N VAL A 364 -31.16 18.62 -17.58
CA VAL A 364 -29.88 19.35 -17.51
C VAL A 364 -29.93 20.45 -16.45
N ASP A 365 -31.03 21.26 -16.39
CA ASP A 365 -31.21 22.29 -15.39
C ASP A 365 -31.27 21.71 -13.97
N TRP A 366 -32.00 20.60 -13.76
CA TRP A 366 -32.05 19.94 -12.48
C TRP A 366 -30.64 19.47 -12.06
N ALA A 367 -29.91 18.78 -12.92
CA ALA A 367 -28.59 18.25 -12.61
C ALA A 367 -27.57 19.36 -12.30
N LEU A 368 -27.63 20.47 -13.05
CA LEU A 368 -26.79 21.64 -12.83
C LEU A 368 -27.08 22.29 -11.47
N LYS A 369 -28.35 22.48 -11.12
CA LYS A 369 -28.77 23.05 -9.82
C LYS A 369 -28.26 22.20 -8.67
N GLN A 370 -28.44 20.88 -8.74
CA GLN A 370 -27.94 19.95 -7.70
C GLN A 370 -26.40 19.97 -7.59
N MET A 371 -25.72 20.01 -8.72
CA MET A 371 -24.27 20.11 -8.79
C MET A 371 -23.73 21.37 -8.10
N VAL A 372 -24.33 22.53 -8.40
CA VAL A 372 -23.94 23.83 -7.81
C VAL A 372 -24.27 23.87 -6.32
N GLN A 373 -25.45 23.37 -5.90
CA GLN A 373 -25.84 23.28 -4.49
C GLN A 373 -24.84 22.44 -3.64
N GLN A 374 -24.18 21.50 -4.26
CA GLN A 374 -23.13 20.71 -3.60
C GLN A 374 -21.72 21.34 -3.69
N GLY A 375 -21.62 22.56 -4.18
CA GLY A 375 -20.37 23.32 -4.25
C GLY A 375 -19.49 23.00 -5.46
N PHE A 376 -19.99 22.25 -6.44
CA PHE A 376 -19.24 21.99 -7.67
C PHE A 376 -19.45 23.10 -8.70
N VAL A 377 -18.36 23.54 -9.32
CA VAL A 377 -18.39 24.55 -10.39
C VAL A 377 -18.28 23.88 -11.75
N PRO A 378 -19.22 24.08 -12.68
CA PRO A 378 -19.13 23.56 -14.03
C PRO A 378 -17.90 24.12 -14.76
N LYS A 379 -17.13 23.24 -15.42
CA LYS A 379 -15.98 23.64 -16.24
C LYS A 379 -16.44 24.13 -17.62
N MET A 380 -15.64 24.96 -18.29
CA MET A 380 -15.97 25.57 -19.59
C MET A 380 -16.46 24.55 -20.63
N GLY A 381 -15.84 23.37 -20.72
CA GLY A 381 -16.29 22.32 -21.66
C GLY A 381 -17.71 21.82 -21.41
N MET A 382 -18.14 21.78 -20.13
CA MET A 382 -19.50 21.42 -19.76
C MET A 382 -20.50 22.52 -20.14
N TRP A 383 -20.16 23.78 -19.92
CA TRP A 383 -20.96 24.93 -20.39
C TRP A 383 -21.14 24.90 -21.91
N THR A 384 -20.09 24.65 -22.69
CA THR A 384 -20.17 24.56 -24.15
C THR A 384 -21.15 23.46 -24.59
N GLN A 385 -21.16 22.31 -23.92
CA GLN A 385 -22.11 21.22 -24.23
C GLN A 385 -23.57 21.60 -23.89
N MET A 386 -23.79 22.18 -22.72
CA MET A 386 -25.14 22.65 -22.31
C MET A 386 -25.69 23.70 -23.26
N VAL A 387 -24.88 24.68 -23.63
CA VAL A 387 -25.27 25.73 -24.60
C VAL A 387 -25.65 25.10 -25.94
N LYS A 388 -24.84 24.19 -26.48
CA LYS A 388 -25.15 23.45 -27.71
C LYS A 388 -26.49 22.69 -27.59
N CYS A 389 -26.74 22.03 -26.47
CA CYS A 389 -27.97 21.29 -26.20
C CYS A 389 -29.19 22.22 -26.25
N VAL A 390 -29.14 23.36 -25.57
CA VAL A 390 -30.23 24.34 -25.52
C VAL A 390 -30.50 24.96 -26.89
N PHE A 391 -29.47 25.42 -27.60
CA PHE A 391 -29.63 26.11 -28.90
C PHE A 391 -29.94 25.18 -30.08
N HIS A 392 -29.52 23.91 -30.05
CA HIS A 392 -29.88 22.94 -31.09
C HIS A 392 -31.17 22.18 -30.76
N GLY A 393 -31.72 22.30 -29.54
CA GLY A 393 -33.01 21.77 -29.11
C GLY A 393 -34.21 22.75 -29.45
N SER A 394 -33.93 24.01 -29.72
CA SER A 394 -34.96 25.07 -29.90
C SER A 394 -35.43 25.24 -31.34
N ASN A 395 -35.62 24.14 -32.09
CA ASN A 395 -36.42 24.20 -33.33
C ASN A 395 -37.93 24.09 -33.06
N THR A 396 -38.39 24.23 -31.80
CA THR A 396 -39.79 24.36 -31.41
C THR A 396 -39.95 25.61 -30.56
N ARG A 397 -40.82 26.51 -31.01
CA ARG A 397 -41.27 27.77 -30.45
C ARG A 397 -41.47 27.76 -28.91
N ASP A 398 -40.41 27.99 -28.14
CA ASP A 398 -40.52 28.46 -26.74
C ASP A 398 -39.25 29.27 -26.39
N SER A 399 -39.14 30.42 -27.08
CA SER A 399 -38.08 31.44 -26.84
C SER A 399 -38.43 32.39 -25.72
N LEU A 400 -38.71 31.94 -24.52
CA LEU A 400 -39.04 32.83 -23.39
C LEU A 400 -38.51 32.40 -22.02
N LEU A 401 -37.31 31.90 -21.91
CA LEU A 401 -36.67 31.67 -20.60
C LEU A 401 -35.16 31.91 -20.59
N LEU A 402 -34.72 33.07 -21.06
CA LEU A 402 -33.32 33.52 -20.87
C LEU A 402 -33.31 34.99 -20.48
N PRO A 403 -33.52 35.34 -19.20
CA PRO A 403 -32.76 36.45 -18.63
C PRO A 403 -32.19 36.26 -17.23
N ALA A 404 -32.19 35.09 -16.62
CA ALA A 404 -31.81 34.95 -15.21
C ALA A 404 -30.41 34.34 -14.92
N ILE A 405 -29.63 33.96 -15.91
CA ILE A 405 -28.35 33.24 -15.68
C ILE A 405 -27.10 34.10 -15.90
N VAL A 406 -27.25 35.34 -16.40
CA VAL A 406 -26.07 36.20 -16.72
C VAL A 406 -25.74 37.23 -15.62
N ASN A 407 -26.57 37.40 -14.61
CA ASN A 407 -26.34 38.39 -13.54
C ASN A 407 -26.46 37.78 -12.11
N SER A 408 -25.63 36.81 -11.78
CA SER A 408 -25.35 36.49 -10.39
C SER A 408 -23.96 35.87 -10.24
#